data_aa2b8ae6833bd9211e886e2ebdda4433
#
_entry.id   aa2b8ae6833bd9211e886e2ebdda4433
#
_cell.length_a   1.000
_cell.length_b   1.000
_cell.length_c   1.000
_cell.angle_alpha   90.00
_cell.angle_beta   90.00
_cell.angle_gamma   90.00
#
_symmetry.space_group_name_H-M   'P 1'
#
loop_
_entity.id
_entity.type
_entity.pdbx_description
1 polymer ?
#
loop_
_entity_poly.entity_id
_entity_poly.type
_entity_poly.pdbx_seq_one_letter_code
_entity_poly.pdbx_strand_id
1 'polypeptide(L)'
;VYTSHSPLGPFVRQASNPFSAKPGGFITGAGHGSTIADRYGNWWHASTMRISVNYDFERRVGLFPAGFDKDGVLYCNQNFADYPHCIPSGKFDAASQQPEWMLLSYKKPVTASSTAENSSPELAVNEDCRSWWSAAGAEPGEWLCVDLGKERDVRAIQVNMADEKLVVDFPADSYGDARKTRHIETQPQISHYTVETSVNGADWTTRETVARESVSYTHLRA
;
A
#
# COMPACT_ATOMS: atom_id res chain seq x y z
N VAL A 1 -1.07 22.76 -3.03
CA VAL A 1 -0.34 23.78 -3.80
C VAL A 1 -0.91 25.14 -3.49
N TYR A 2 -0.02 26.11 -3.35
CA TYR A 2 -0.31 27.53 -3.29
C TYR A 2 0.58 28.21 -4.34
N THR A 3 0.05 29.17 -5.04
CA THR A 3 0.80 29.93 -6.06
C THR A 3 0.94 31.39 -5.67
N SER A 4 2.01 32.02 -6.11
CA SER A 4 2.25 33.46 -5.97
C SER A 4 3.14 33.97 -7.09
N HIS A 5 3.01 35.22 -7.46
CA HIS A 5 3.91 35.90 -8.37
C HIS A 5 5.16 36.49 -7.66
N SER A 6 5.19 36.41 -6.32
CA SER A 6 6.31 36.90 -5.52
C SER A 6 6.67 35.87 -4.43
N PRO A 7 7.96 35.70 -4.10
CA PRO A 7 8.38 34.86 -2.98
C PRO A 7 7.77 35.24 -1.63
N LEU A 8 7.33 36.47 -1.48
CA LEU A 8 6.71 37.00 -0.26
C LEU A 8 5.18 36.95 -0.28
N GLY A 9 4.57 36.43 -1.35
CA GLY A 9 3.12 36.37 -1.50
C GLY A 9 2.54 37.57 -2.24
N PRO A 10 1.23 37.77 -2.25
CA PRO A 10 0.25 36.90 -1.55
C PRO A 10 0.17 35.51 -2.17
N PHE A 11 -0.07 34.50 -1.31
CA PHE A 11 -0.21 33.11 -1.73
C PHE A 11 -1.67 32.74 -1.92
N VAL A 12 -2.01 32.21 -3.09
CA VAL A 12 -3.37 31.78 -3.44
C VAL A 12 -3.44 30.25 -3.41
N ARG A 13 -4.38 29.72 -2.61
CA ARG A 13 -4.64 28.29 -2.54
C ARG A 13 -5.25 27.79 -3.84
N GLN A 14 -4.69 26.73 -4.41
CA GLN A 14 -5.18 26.15 -5.65
C GLN A 14 -6.34 25.18 -5.40
N ALA A 15 -7.26 25.11 -6.38
CA ALA A 15 -8.44 24.25 -6.31
C ALA A 15 -8.11 22.77 -6.30
N SER A 16 -6.95 22.39 -6.88
CA SER A 16 -6.46 21.00 -6.93
C SER A 16 -5.95 20.44 -5.58
N ASN A 17 -6.05 21.22 -4.50
CA ASN A 17 -5.70 20.69 -3.18
C ASN A 17 -6.80 19.75 -2.63
N PRO A 18 -6.40 18.65 -1.94
CA PRO A 18 -5.03 18.24 -1.62
C PRO A 18 -4.24 17.80 -2.85
N PHE A 19 -2.98 18.19 -2.93
CA PHE A 19 -2.11 17.96 -4.09
C PHE A 19 -1.78 16.49 -4.31
N SER A 20 -1.34 15.80 -3.28
CA SER A 20 -1.14 14.37 -3.27
C SER A 20 -1.88 13.79 -2.08
N ALA A 21 -2.89 12.99 -2.33
CA ALA A 21 -3.70 12.39 -1.28
C ALA A 21 -4.18 11.01 -1.72
N LYS A 22 -4.21 10.09 -0.79
CA LYS A 22 -4.85 8.80 -0.95
C LYS A 22 -5.78 8.63 0.25
N PRO A 23 -7.01 9.14 0.17
CA PRO A 23 -7.91 9.17 1.33
C PRO A 23 -8.54 7.80 1.64
N GLY A 24 -8.42 6.84 0.74
CA GLY A 24 -8.95 5.50 0.87
C GLY A 24 -8.09 4.48 0.15
N GLY A 25 -8.50 3.21 0.20
CA GLY A 25 -7.73 2.08 -0.27
C GLY A 25 -6.81 1.55 0.83
N PHE A 26 -6.05 0.50 0.52
CA PHE A 26 -5.20 -0.16 1.49
C PHE A 26 -4.08 0.75 2.00
N ILE A 27 -3.36 1.41 1.09
CA ILE A 27 -2.30 2.37 1.43
C ILE A 27 -2.91 3.77 1.43
N THR A 28 -2.77 4.48 2.53
CA THR A 28 -3.39 5.81 2.72
C THR A 28 -2.35 6.90 2.94
N GLY A 29 -2.81 8.15 2.97
CA GLY A 29 -1.99 9.32 3.24
C GLY A 29 -1.51 9.98 1.95
N ALA A 30 -0.29 10.22 1.82
CA ALA A 30 0.55 10.96 0.89
C ALA A 30 0.96 12.32 1.45
N GLY A 31 2.16 12.36 1.93
CA GLY A 31 2.76 13.57 2.48
C GLY A 31 4.28 13.49 2.44
N HIS A 32 4.95 14.54 2.89
CA HIS A 32 6.41 14.59 2.96
C HIS A 32 7.06 14.11 1.65
N GLY A 33 6.64 14.72 0.54
CA GLY A 33 7.02 14.32 -0.79
C GLY A 33 7.89 15.33 -1.52
N SER A 34 8.36 14.93 -2.69
CA SER A 34 9.12 15.76 -3.61
C SER A 34 8.69 15.51 -5.04
N THR A 35 8.76 16.53 -5.88
CA THR A 35 8.39 16.46 -7.29
C THR A 35 9.61 16.73 -8.16
N ILE A 36 9.88 15.83 -9.10
CA ILE A 36 11.01 15.93 -10.01
C ILE A 36 10.59 15.68 -11.46
N ALA A 37 11.35 16.19 -12.40
CA ALA A 37 11.24 15.82 -13.80
C ALA A 37 12.21 14.67 -14.12
N ASP A 38 11.76 13.70 -14.91
CA ASP A 38 12.63 12.68 -15.46
C ASP A 38 13.38 13.17 -16.71
N ARG A 39 14.24 12.30 -17.26
CA ARG A 39 15.03 12.61 -18.47
C ARG A 39 14.20 12.87 -19.74
N TYR A 40 12.92 12.48 -19.73
CA TYR A 40 11.99 12.72 -20.84
C TYR A 40 11.14 13.98 -20.62
N GLY A 41 11.34 14.66 -19.48
CA GLY A 41 10.56 15.84 -19.08
C GLY A 41 9.19 15.50 -18.51
N ASN A 42 8.93 14.25 -18.13
CA ASN A 42 7.75 13.89 -17.35
C ASN A 42 7.97 14.27 -15.89
N TRP A 43 6.92 14.73 -15.24
CA TRP A 43 6.97 15.05 -13.82
C TRP A 43 6.44 13.90 -12.99
N TRP A 44 7.09 13.65 -11.88
CA TRP A 44 6.76 12.62 -10.92
C TRP A 44 6.77 13.20 -9.52
N HIS A 45 5.78 12.81 -8.73
CA HIS A 45 5.73 13.14 -7.31
C HIS A 45 5.89 11.86 -6.48
N ALA A 46 6.91 11.83 -5.63
CA ALA A 46 7.12 10.77 -4.65
C ALA A 46 6.65 11.25 -3.29
N SER A 47 5.85 10.47 -2.61
CA SER A 47 5.31 10.77 -1.28
C SER A 47 5.49 9.61 -0.33
N THR A 48 5.51 9.92 0.95
CA THR A 48 5.42 8.93 2.01
C THR A 48 3.96 8.48 2.18
N MET A 49 3.74 7.17 2.07
CA MET A 49 2.45 6.51 2.29
C MET A 49 2.47 5.72 3.59
N ARG A 50 1.33 5.60 4.25
CA ARG A 50 1.16 4.81 5.48
C ARG A 50 0.50 3.49 5.16
N ILE A 51 1.06 2.40 5.70
CA ILE A 51 0.50 1.04 5.59
C ILE A 51 0.25 0.40 6.95
N SER A 52 0.65 1.05 8.04
CA SER A 52 0.42 0.60 9.41
C SER A 52 -0.41 1.62 10.18
N VAL A 53 -1.22 1.14 11.10
CA VAL A 53 -1.96 1.96 12.06
C VAL A 53 -1.33 1.93 13.46
N ASN A 54 -0.57 0.89 13.74
CA ASN A 54 0.07 0.69 15.05
C ASN A 54 1.47 1.29 15.09
N TYR A 55 2.08 1.50 13.92
CA TYR A 55 3.45 1.96 13.81
C TYR A 55 3.58 3.13 12.81
N ASP A 56 3.66 4.34 13.33
CA ASP A 56 3.64 5.58 12.53
C ASP A 56 4.82 5.74 11.56
N PHE A 57 5.91 5.00 11.78
CA PHE A 57 7.09 5.05 10.92
C PHE A 57 7.12 3.98 9.85
N GLU A 58 6.17 3.05 9.87
CA GLU A 58 6.05 2.09 8.79
C GLU A 58 5.42 2.75 7.57
N ARG A 59 6.28 3.11 6.64
CA ARG A 59 5.94 3.94 5.49
C ARG A 59 6.50 3.33 4.22
N ARG A 60 5.79 3.59 3.12
CA ARG A 60 6.21 3.22 1.77
C ARG A 60 6.26 4.45 0.89
N VAL A 61 6.99 4.35 -0.19
CA VAL A 61 7.02 5.40 -1.22
C VAL A 61 5.85 5.18 -2.16
N GLY A 62 4.94 6.14 -2.21
CA GLY A 62 3.94 6.25 -3.26
C GLY A 62 4.49 7.09 -4.40
N LEU A 63 4.31 6.66 -5.63
CA LEU A 63 4.72 7.38 -6.83
C LEU A 63 3.51 7.79 -7.65
N PHE A 64 3.46 9.06 -8.04
CA PHE A 64 2.35 9.65 -8.77
C PHE A 64 2.86 10.34 -10.04
N PRO A 65 2.23 10.11 -11.20
CA PRO A 65 2.41 11.00 -12.33
C PRO A 65 1.98 12.43 -11.95
N ALA A 66 2.77 13.41 -12.31
CA ALA A 66 2.50 14.81 -12.02
C ALA A 66 2.72 15.67 -13.26
N GLY A 67 2.29 16.92 -13.22
CA GLY A 67 2.44 17.85 -14.33
C GLY A 67 2.02 19.26 -13.95
N PHE A 68 2.09 20.14 -14.92
CA PHE A 68 1.55 21.48 -14.81
C PHE A 68 0.33 21.59 -15.73
N ASP A 69 -0.73 22.20 -15.24
CA ASP A 69 -1.91 22.49 -16.04
C ASP A 69 -1.69 23.70 -16.97
N LYS A 70 -2.74 24.07 -17.72
CA LYS A 70 -2.70 25.21 -18.65
C LYS A 70 -2.39 26.57 -18.00
N ASP A 71 -2.61 26.67 -16.70
CA ASP A 71 -2.39 27.89 -15.91
C ASP A 71 -1.03 27.83 -15.18
N GLY A 72 -0.21 26.80 -15.45
CA GLY A 72 1.10 26.59 -14.83
C GLY A 72 1.02 26.10 -13.40
N VAL A 73 -0.14 25.58 -12.95
CA VAL A 73 -0.32 25.05 -11.61
C VAL A 73 0.07 23.59 -11.57
N LEU A 74 0.93 23.22 -10.65
CA LEU A 74 1.36 21.85 -10.43
C LEU A 74 0.18 21.01 -9.93
N TYR A 75 -0.07 19.88 -10.59
CA TYR A 75 -1.05 18.86 -10.20
C TYR A 75 -0.41 17.49 -10.07
N CYS A 76 -1.12 16.58 -9.41
CA CYS A 76 -0.73 15.20 -9.19
C CYS A 76 -1.89 14.27 -9.58
N ASN A 77 -1.60 13.22 -10.36
CA ASN A 77 -2.60 12.21 -10.67
C ASN A 77 -2.75 11.23 -9.50
N GLN A 78 -3.82 11.39 -8.71
CA GLN A 78 -4.05 10.66 -7.46
C GLN A 78 -4.61 9.25 -7.65
N ASN A 79 -4.84 8.80 -8.88
CA ASN A 79 -5.31 7.44 -9.16
C ASN A 79 -4.25 6.36 -8.90
N PHE A 80 -3.00 6.77 -8.77
CA PHE A 80 -1.87 5.89 -8.50
C PHE A 80 -1.58 5.78 -7.01
N ALA A 81 -0.39 5.49 -6.63
CA ALA A 81 0.23 5.33 -5.33
C ALA A 81 0.45 3.87 -4.91
N ASP A 82 -0.59 3.07 -4.83
CA ASP A 82 -0.56 1.66 -4.38
C ASP A 82 -0.68 0.65 -5.52
N TYR A 83 -0.75 1.13 -6.75
CA TYR A 83 -0.72 0.28 -7.93
C TYR A 83 0.69 0.12 -8.51
N PRO A 84 1.03 -1.05 -9.08
CA PRO A 84 2.24 -1.18 -9.87
C PRO A 84 2.26 -0.20 -11.03
N HIS A 85 3.44 0.36 -11.30
CA HIS A 85 3.64 1.30 -12.42
C HIS A 85 4.54 0.70 -13.48
N CYS A 86 4.12 0.83 -14.73
CA CYS A 86 5.04 0.76 -15.85
C CYS A 86 5.61 2.16 -16.08
N ILE A 87 6.89 2.37 -15.80
CA ILE A 87 7.55 3.65 -16.06
C ILE A 87 7.78 3.81 -17.56
N PRO A 88 7.13 4.79 -18.23
CA PRO A 88 7.26 4.96 -19.67
C PRO A 88 8.70 5.32 -20.07
N SER A 89 9.13 4.83 -21.24
CA SER A 89 10.43 5.15 -21.83
C SER A 89 10.40 6.39 -22.74
N GLY A 90 9.38 7.22 -22.61
CA GLY A 90 9.19 8.43 -23.41
C GLY A 90 8.29 9.43 -22.70
N LYS A 91 7.96 10.51 -23.43
CA LYS A 91 7.03 11.53 -22.93
C LYS A 91 5.61 10.98 -22.86
N PHE A 92 4.90 11.31 -21.78
CA PHE A 92 3.48 10.98 -21.60
C PHE A 92 2.71 12.17 -21.01
N ASP A 93 1.39 12.12 -21.10
CA ASP A 93 0.51 13.05 -20.41
C ASP A 93 0.09 12.47 -19.06
N ALA A 94 0.53 13.07 -17.98
CA ALA A 94 0.26 12.63 -16.62
C ALA A 94 -1.23 12.67 -16.25
N ALA A 95 -2.00 13.59 -16.83
CA ALA A 95 -3.43 13.71 -16.53
C ALA A 95 -4.26 12.56 -17.12
N SER A 96 -3.84 12.04 -18.26
CA SER A 96 -4.54 10.94 -18.97
C SER A 96 -4.13 9.55 -18.49
N GLN A 97 -3.07 9.45 -17.68
CA GLN A 97 -2.63 8.14 -17.19
C GLN A 97 -3.67 7.51 -16.28
N GLN A 98 -3.89 6.23 -16.47
CA GLN A 98 -4.72 5.39 -15.60
C GLN A 98 -3.91 4.19 -15.14
N PRO A 99 -4.15 3.67 -13.93
CA PRO A 99 -3.58 2.39 -13.52
C PRO A 99 -3.98 1.30 -14.50
N GLU A 100 -3.02 0.54 -15.02
CA GLU A 100 -3.27 -0.60 -15.90
C GLU A 100 -3.71 -1.86 -15.14
N TRP A 101 -3.67 -1.81 -13.83
CA TRP A 101 -4.00 -2.90 -12.94
C TRP A 101 -5.41 -2.78 -12.39
N MET A 102 -6.12 -3.90 -12.38
CA MET A 102 -7.43 -4.02 -11.77
C MET A 102 -7.32 -4.86 -10.50
N LEU A 103 -7.82 -4.34 -9.40
CA LEU A 103 -7.92 -5.10 -8.16
C LEU A 103 -9.06 -6.13 -8.28
N LEU A 104 -8.70 -7.41 -8.31
CA LEU A 104 -9.66 -8.51 -8.52
C LEU A 104 -10.28 -9.00 -7.21
N SER A 105 -9.60 -8.81 -6.08
CA SER A 105 -10.01 -9.35 -4.77
C SER A 105 -10.99 -8.47 -4.00
N TYR A 106 -11.15 -7.19 -4.34
CA TYR A 106 -11.95 -6.25 -3.56
C TYR A 106 -13.38 -6.72 -3.32
N LYS A 107 -13.73 -6.91 -2.04
CA LYS A 107 -15.05 -7.38 -1.58
C LYS A 107 -15.52 -8.67 -2.23
N LYS A 108 -14.59 -9.54 -2.59
CA LYS A 108 -14.93 -10.88 -3.07
C LYS A 108 -15.28 -11.81 -1.91
N PRO A 109 -16.04 -12.89 -2.17
CA PRO A 109 -16.25 -13.94 -1.19
C PRO A 109 -14.92 -14.49 -0.69
N VAL A 110 -14.81 -14.63 0.62
CA VAL A 110 -13.60 -15.13 1.29
C VAL A 110 -13.97 -16.19 2.28
N THR A 111 -13.18 -17.24 2.34
CA THR A 111 -13.25 -18.27 3.35
C THR A 111 -11.89 -18.45 4.01
N ALA A 112 -11.89 -18.96 5.23
CA ALA A 112 -10.67 -19.21 5.99
C ALA A 112 -10.77 -20.52 6.77
N SER A 113 -9.63 -21.10 7.11
CA SER A 113 -9.55 -22.29 7.97
C SER A 113 -10.09 -22.04 9.37
N SER A 114 -9.78 -20.86 9.90
CA SER A 114 -10.21 -20.42 11.23
C SER A 114 -10.24 -18.88 11.27
N THR A 115 -10.80 -18.34 12.32
CA THR A 115 -10.88 -16.89 12.51
C THR A 115 -10.81 -16.57 14.00
N ALA A 116 -9.97 -15.62 14.36
CA ALA A 116 -9.85 -15.13 15.72
C ALA A 116 -11.11 -14.35 16.14
N GLU A 117 -11.33 -14.25 17.45
CA GLU A 117 -12.37 -13.40 18.01
C GLU A 117 -12.19 -11.95 17.54
N ASN A 118 -13.26 -11.29 17.13
CA ASN A 118 -13.27 -9.93 16.59
C ASN A 118 -12.55 -9.74 15.24
N SER A 119 -12.30 -10.82 14.50
CA SER A 119 -11.83 -10.78 13.13
C SER A 119 -12.86 -11.38 12.17
N SER A 120 -12.64 -11.21 10.87
CA SER A 120 -13.48 -11.78 9.81
C SER A 120 -12.66 -11.92 8.55
N PRO A 121 -12.84 -13.00 7.75
CA PRO A 121 -12.09 -13.21 6.51
C PRO A 121 -12.24 -12.06 5.50
N GLU A 122 -13.40 -11.41 5.44
CA GLU A 122 -13.70 -10.30 4.53
C GLU A 122 -12.82 -9.08 4.78
N LEU A 123 -12.25 -8.94 5.99
CA LEU A 123 -11.34 -7.84 6.31
C LEU A 123 -10.03 -7.91 5.51
N ALA A 124 -9.67 -9.08 4.98
CA ALA A 124 -8.49 -9.23 4.12
C ALA A 124 -8.67 -8.64 2.71
N VAL A 125 -9.89 -8.34 2.30
CA VAL A 125 -10.22 -7.87 0.94
C VAL A 125 -11.06 -6.58 0.92
N ASN A 126 -11.08 -5.84 2.01
CA ASN A 126 -11.89 -4.62 2.16
C ASN A 126 -11.14 -3.33 1.79
N GLU A 127 -9.84 -3.39 1.49
CA GLU A 127 -8.99 -2.24 1.18
C GLU A 127 -8.86 -1.23 2.34
N ASP A 128 -8.91 -1.71 3.57
CA ASP A 128 -8.68 -0.88 4.76
C ASP A 128 -7.53 -1.45 5.60
N CYS A 129 -6.38 -0.76 5.61
CA CYS A 129 -5.21 -1.17 6.39
C CYS A 129 -5.42 -1.14 7.91
N ARG A 130 -6.56 -0.62 8.39
CA ARG A 130 -6.92 -0.56 9.82
C ARG A 130 -7.67 -1.79 10.30
N SER A 131 -7.95 -2.71 9.41
CA SER A 131 -8.60 -3.97 9.72
C SER A 131 -7.98 -5.10 8.91
N TRP A 132 -7.95 -6.28 9.47
CA TRP A 132 -7.34 -7.45 8.86
C TRP A 132 -8.00 -8.73 9.35
N TRP A 133 -7.82 -9.77 8.58
CA TRP A 133 -8.15 -11.11 9.05
C TRP A 133 -7.01 -11.67 9.90
N SER A 134 -7.38 -12.34 11.00
CA SER A 134 -6.48 -13.15 11.81
C SER A 134 -7.05 -14.54 11.98
N ALA A 135 -6.22 -15.56 11.83
CA ALA A 135 -6.56 -16.92 12.19
C ALA A 135 -6.74 -17.07 13.70
N ALA A 136 -7.47 -18.09 14.14
CA ALA A 136 -7.67 -18.37 15.56
C ALA A 136 -6.38 -18.83 16.27
N GLY A 137 -5.42 -19.36 15.51
CA GLY A 137 -4.11 -19.81 15.99
C GLY A 137 -2.98 -19.39 15.07
N ALA A 138 -1.76 -19.72 15.48
CA ALA A 138 -0.54 -19.47 14.72
C ALA A 138 0.11 -20.76 14.19
N GLU A 139 -0.60 -21.86 14.29
CA GLU A 139 -0.08 -23.16 13.86
C GLU A 139 -0.05 -23.27 12.33
N PRO A 140 0.93 -24.00 11.77
CA PRO A 140 0.97 -24.27 10.34
C PRO A 140 -0.32 -24.95 9.85
N GLY A 141 -0.81 -24.52 8.68
CA GLY A 141 -2.03 -25.05 8.06
C GLY A 141 -3.19 -24.06 8.06
N GLU A 142 -3.04 -22.90 8.65
CA GLU A 142 -4.03 -21.84 8.52
C GLU A 142 -4.03 -21.28 7.08
N TRP A 143 -5.21 -21.05 6.53
CA TRP A 143 -5.36 -20.54 5.16
C TRP A 143 -6.48 -19.53 5.02
N LEU A 144 -6.36 -18.67 4.02
CA LEU A 144 -7.38 -17.76 3.53
C LEU A 144 -7.57 -17.99 2.03
N CYS A 145 -8.81 -18.14 1.60
CA CYS A 145 -9.16 -18.36 0.20
C CYS A 145 -10.09 -17.25 -0.30
N VAL A 146 -9.73 -16.63 -1.43
CA VAL A 146 -10.53 -15.61 -2.09
C VAL A 146 -11.12 -16.18 -3.36
N ASP A 147 -12.46 -16.19 -3.48
CA ASP A 147 -13.16 -16.60 -4.69
C ASP A 147 -13.35 -15.40 -5.64
N LEU A 148 -12.66 -15.40 -6.75
CA LEU A 148 -12.76 -14.34 -7.76
C LEU A 148 -14.05 -14.42 -8.58
N GLY A 149 -14.92 -15.43 -8.35
CA GLY A 149 -16.23 -15.60 -8.96
C GLY A 149 -16.21 -16.21 -10.36
N LYS A 150 -15.08 -16.21 -11.04
CA LYS A 150 -14.81 -16.87 -12.32
C LYS A 150 -13.31 -16.93 -12.56
N GLU A 151 -12.89 -17.72 -13.51
CA GLU A 151 -11.50 -17.75 -13.96
C GLU A 151 -11.02 -16.36 -14.38
N ARG A 152 -9.84 -15.98 -13.91
CA ARG A 152 -9.21 -14.68 -14.13
C ARG A 152 -7.75 -14.85 -14.46
N ASP A 153 -7.24 -13.97 -15.29
CA ASP A 153 -5.81 -13.81 -15.50
C ASP A 153 -5.23 -12.96 -14.39
N VAL A 154 -4.63 -13.61 -13.40
CA VAL A 154 -3.99 -12.95 -12.25
C VAL A 154 -2.53 -12.70 -12.57
N ARG A 155 -2.12 -11.44 -12.56
CA ARG A 155 -0.76 -11.00 -12.90
C ARG A 155 0.11 -10.78 -11.68
N ALA A 156 -0.47 -10.41 -10.56
CA ALA A 156 0.25 -10.17 -9.31
C ALA A 156 -0.65 -10.45 -8.11
N ILE A 157 -0.03 -10.85 -7.01
CA ILE A 157 -0.66 -11.01 -5.71
C ILE A 157 0.15 -10.20 -4.71
N GLN A 158 -0.51 -9.30 -4.01
CA GLN A 158 0.09 -8.56 -2.91
C GLN A 158 -0.46 -9.09 -1.58
N VAL A 159 0.44 -9.51 -0.72
CA VAL A 159 0.11 -9.92 0.65
C VAL A 159 0.70 -8.89 1.61
N ASN A 160 -0.14 -8.31 2.44
CA ASN A 160 0.27 -7.38 3.48
C ASN A 160 -0.04 -7.99 4.84
N MET A 161 1.00 -8.22 5.63
CA MET A 161 0.86 -8.74 6.98
C MET A 161 0.52 -7.60 7.94
N ALA A 162 -0.39 -7.83 8.88
CA ALA A 162 -0.77 -6.84 9.88
C ALA A 162 0.13 -6.90 11.12
N ASP A 163 0.18 -5.79 11.86
CA ASP A 163 0.89 -5.65 13.13
C ASP A 163 0.07 -6.19 14.31
N GLU A 164 -0.46 -7.37 14.23
CA GLU A 164 -1.26 -7.89 15.31
C GLU A 164 -0.39 -8.37 16.47
N LYS A 165 -0.76 -7.93 17.69
CA LYS A 165 -0.08 -8.32 18.95
C LYS A 165 1.42 -8.04 18.98
N LEU A 166 1.88 -7.08 18.18
CA LEU A 166 3.27 -6.65 18.22
C LEU A 166 3.60 -6.06 19.59
N VAL A 167 4.50 -6.72 20.29
CA VAL A 167 5.07 -6.18 21.54
C VAL A 167 6.33 -5.40 21.19
N VAL A 168 6.30 -4.11 21.45
CA VAL A 168 7.40 -3.22 21.09
C VAL A 168 8.06 -2.75 22.39
N ASP A 169 9.31 -3.11 22.59
CA ASP A 169 10.14 -2.61 23.68
C ASP A 169 10.82 -1.31 23.24
N PHE A 170 10.60 -0.25 24.02
CA PHE A 170 11.22 1.05 23.74
C PHE A 170 12.45 1.25 24.63
N PRO A 171 13.57 1.73 24.08
CA PRO A 171 14.68 2.18 24.90
C PRO A 171 14.24 3.24 25.91
N ALA A 172 14.77 3.19 27.13
CA ALA A 172 14.40 4.10 28.21
C ALA A 172 14.69 5.58 27.91
N ASP A 173 15.56 5.84 26.94
CA ASP A 173 15.99 7.17 26.48
C ASP A 173 15.22 7.68 25.27
N SER A 174 14.24 6.92 24.78
CA SER A 174 13.44 7.35 23.63
C SER A 174 12.63 8.60 23.99
N TYR A 175 12.68 9.56 23.10
CA TYR A 175 12.06 10.88 23.16
C TYR A 175 10.63 10.90 23.71
N GLY A 176 10.44 10.90 25.02
CA GLY A 176 9.16 11.10 25.69
C GLY A 176 8.04 10.15 25.24
N ASP A 177 7.01 10.03 26.02
CA ASP A 177 5.93 9.07 25.84
C ASP A 177 5.18 9.15 24.51
N ALA A 178 5.09 10.32 23.92
CA ALA A 178 4.33 10.55 22.70
C ALA A 178 4.99 10.00 21.42
N ARG A 179 6.20 9.46 21.50
CA ARG A 179 7.00 9.03 20.34
C ARG A 179 7.51 7.61 20.44
N LYS A 180 6.90 6.80 21.23
CA LYS A 180 7.18 5.38 21.40
C LYS A 180 7.02 4.54 20.12
N THR A 181 6.71 5.18 19.01
CA THR A 181 6.48 4.56 17.70
C THR A 181 7.76 4.39 16.86
N ARG A 182 8.93 4.70 17.40
CA ARG A 182 10.21 4.58 16.68
C ARG A 182 10.96 3.29 16.96
N HIS A 183 10.28 2.28 17.39
CA HIS A 183 10.95 1.01 17.60
C HIS A 183 11.31 0.37 16.23
N ILE A 184 12.55 -0.03 16.11
CA ILE A 184 13.01 -0.92 15.05
C ILE A 184 13.14 -2.29 15.71
N GLU A 185 12.35 -3.23 15.24
CA GLU A 185 12.46 -4.59 15.71
C GLU A 185 13.84 -5.15 15.34
N THR A 186 14.57 -5.57 16.36
CA THR A 186 15.92 -6.12 16.20
C THR A 186 15.92 -7.64 16.04
N GLN A 187 14.76 -8.27 16.23
CA GLN A 187 14.60 -9.71 16.08
C GLN A 187 13.91 -9.98 14.73
N PRO A 188 14.61 -10.56 13.75
CA PRO A 188 14.00 -10.89 12.47
C PRO A 188 12.91 -11.94 12.68
N GLN A 189 11.72 -11.66 12.17
CA GLN A 189 10.64 -12.64 12.10
C GLN A 189 10.54 -13.21 10.69
N ILE A 190 10.51 -14.51 10.58
CA ILE A 190 10.39 -15.19 9.30
C ILE A 190 8.92 -15.49 9.05
N SER A 191 8.37 -14.90 8.00
CA SER A 191 7.04 -15.24 7.52
C SER A 191 7.12 -16.42 6.55
N HIS A 192 6.39 -17.47 6.86
CA HIS A 192 6.24 -18.64 6.01
C HIS A 192 4.82 -18.71 5.49
N TYR A 193 4.66 -18.71 4.19
CA TYR A 193 3.36 -18.94 3.58
C TYR A 193 3.50 -19.46 2.15
N THR A 194 2.43 -20.08 1.66
CA THR A 194 2.34 -20.60 0.30
C THR A 194 1.19 -19.90 -0.41
N VAL A 195 1.41 -19.54 -1.67
CA VAL A 195 0.37 -19.02 -2.56
C VAL A 195 -0.04 -20.14 -3.50
N GLU A 196 -1.32 -20.43 -3.52
CA GLU A 196 -1.89 -21.45 -4.38
C GLU A 196 -3.05 -20.89 -5.20
N THR A 197 -3.30 -21.47 -6.36
CA THR A 197 -4.42 -21.11 -7.24
C THR A 197 -5.19 -22.35 -7.67
N SER A 198 -6.50 -22.18 -7.83
CA SER A 198 -7.39 -23.21 -8.37
C SER A 198 -8.42 -22.59 -9.31
N VAL A 199 -8.87 -23.34 -10.30
CA VAL A 199 -9.99 -22.95 -11.18
C VAL A 199 -11.32 -23.62 -10.78
N ASN A 200 -11.27 -24.62 -9.88
CA ASN A 200 -12.45 -25.39 -9.47
C ASN A 200 -12.63 -25.48 -7.93
N GLY A 201 -11.72 -24.87 -7.16
CA GLY A 201 -11.74 -24.90 -5.71
C GLY A 201 -11.37 -26.26 -5.07
N ALA A 202 -10.97 -27.24 -5.87
CA ALA A 202 -10.64 -28.59 -5.41
C ALA A 202 -9.17 -28.95 -5.71
N ASP A 203 -8.75 -28.67 -6.94
CA ASP A 203 -7.38 -28.93 -7.39
C ASP A 203 -6.56 -27.68 -7.30
N TRP A 204 -5.56 -27.66 -6.40
CA TRP A 204 -4.74 -26.50 -6.11
C TRP A 204 -3.34 -26.65 -6.69
N THR A 205 -2.85 -25.56 -7.27
CA THR A 205 -1.49 -25.48 -7.80
C THR A 205 -0.71 -24.45 -7.01
N THR A 206 0.38 -24.88 -6.40
CA THR A 206 1.32 -23.97 -5.73
C THR A 206 2.00 -23.08 -6.75
N ARG A 207 1.95 -21.78 -6.51
CA ARG A 207 2.58 -20.74 -7.33
C ARG A 207 3.84 -20.21 -6.69
N GLU A 208 3.84 -20.06 -5.38
CA GLU A 208 4.98 -19.52 -4.64
C GLU A 208 4.98 -20.10 -3.23
N THR A 209 6.16 -20.37 -2.71
CA THR A 209 6.39 -20.66 -1.29
C THR A 209 7.37 -19.64 -0.76
N VAL A 210 6.94 -18.87 0.22
CA VAL A 210 7.72 -17.79 0.79
C VAL A 210 8.22 -18.19 2.17
N ALA A 211 9.51 -18.07 2.37
CA ALA A 211 10.20 -18.17 3.64
C ALA A 211 11.19 -17.02 3.69
N ARG A 212 10.74 -15.86 4.14
CA ARG A 212 11.59 -14.65 4.16
C ARG A 212 11.56 -14.01 5.53
N GLU A 213 12.71 -13.50 5.90
CA GLU A 213 12.82 -12.57 6.99
C GLU A 213 11.90 -11.38 6.70
N SER A 214 10.83 -11.25 7.47
CA SER A 214 9.96 -10.08 7.37
C SER A 214 10.50 -8.99 8.26
N VAL A 215 10.97 -7.93 7.66
CA VAL A 215 10.98 -6.64 8.34
C VAL A 215 9.52 -6.19 8.27
N SER A 216 8.81 -6.23 9.37
CA SER A 216 7.38 -5.98 9.62
C SER A 216 6.37 -5.93 8.46
N TYR A 217 6.77 -5.87 7.20
CA TYR A 217 5.87 -5.89 6.03
C TYR A 217 6.58 -6.47 4.82
N THR A 218 6.08 -7.59 4.35
CA THR A 218 6.62 -8.25 3.17
C THR A 218 5.85 -7.81 1.93
N HIS A 219 6.54 -7.20 0.98
CA HIS A 219 6.03 -7.08 -0.38
C HIS A 219 6.41 -8.31 -1.18
N LEU A 220 5.42 -9.03 -1.67
CA LEU A 220 5.65 -10.02 -2.71
C LEU A 220 5.82 -9.31 -4.05
N ARG A 221 6.92 -9.58 -4.71
CA ARG A 221 7.02 -9.36 -6.15
C ARG A 221 6.74 -10.70 -6.82
N ALA A 222 5.68 -10.77 -7.58
CA ALA A 222 5.48 -11.82 -8.56
C ALA A 222 6.28 -11.50 -9.81
#